data_b0bd7063c11bc123ee7ea75ef64c9c74
#
_entry.id   b0bd7063c11bc123ee7ea75ef64c9c74
#
_cell.length_a   1.000
_cell.length_b   1.000
_cell.length_c   1.000
_cell.angle_alpha   90.00
_cell.angle_beta   90.00
_cell.angle_gamma   90.00
#
_symmetry.space_group_name_H-M   'P 1'
#
loop_
_entity.id
_entity.type
_entity.pdbx_description
1 polymer ?
#
loop_
_entity_poly.entity_id
_entity_poly.type
_entity_poly.pdbx_seq_one_letter_code
_entity_poly.pdbx_strand_id
1 'polypeptide(L)'
;MLMRRRLVLSALLLSLPSVGRAQGAPAVAGVVLMHGKQDRASGLLAPLGRTLGGQGLRIDAPTMPWAGSRDYDVDYPTALAEIDKAANKLRAAGASRLAVGGQSFGANAALAYAGSGREVDAVLAIAPGHLPDLWRDQPRISVSLQRAREMIAAGRGDASASFDDINQGQSRTIRTTARIYLSYFDPDGLGSIPRSAAAIPRPLPVLWIIGSNDRLASRGADYAFAKAPAHPKSVYIEVSGGHLDTPDIGRDEILKWTLAALA
;
A
#
# COMPACT_ATOMS: atom_id res chain seq x y z
N MET A 1 -32.95 56.47 -68.48
CA MET A 1 -33.26 55.05 -68.31
C MET A 1 -31.99 54.35 -67.68
N LEU A 2 -31.91 54.31 -66.36
CA LEU A 2 -30.69 53.81 -65.63
C LEU A 2 -30.94 52.38 -65.15
N MET A 3 -30.25 51.40 -65.73
CA MET A 3 -30.19 50.01 -65.27
C MET A 3 -29.33 49.85 -64.02
N ARG A 4 -29.96 49.51 -62.90
CA ARG A 4 -29.24 49.12 -61.68
C ARG A 4 -28.84 47.65 -61.75
N ARG A 5 -27.50 47.35 -61.78
CA ARG A 5 -27.00 46.00 -61.65
C ARG A 5 -26.96 45.63 -60.11
N ARG A 6 -27.64 44.56 -59.75
CA ARG A 6 -27.56 43.94 -58.42
C ARG A 6 -26.38 42.97 -58.40
N LEU A 7 -25.38 43.25 -57.51
CA LEU A 7 -24.35 42.28 -57.16
C LEU A 7 -24.95 41.27 -56.16
N VAL A 8 -24.88 39.99 -56.48
CA VAL A 8 -25.22 38.88 -55.58
C VAL A 8 -23.87 38.43 -55.00
N LEU A 9 -23.63 38.70 -53.72
CA LEU A 9 -22.50 38.10 -52.96
C LEU A 9 -22.92 36.69 -52.51
N SER A 10 -22.30 35.66 -53.10
CA SER A 10 -22.39 34.28 -52.59
C SER A 10 -21.41 34.08 -51.48
N ALA A 11 -21.88 33.93 -50.24
CA ALA A 11 -21.04 33.58 -49.07
C ALA A 11 -20.72 32.08 -49.11
N LEU A 12 -19.45 31.75 -49.35
CA LEU A 12 -18.90 30.39 -49.22
C LEU A 12 -18.70 30.07 -47.74
N LEU A 13 -19.59 29.26 -47.16
CA LEU A 13 -19.41 28.69 -45.81
C LEU A 13 -18.36 27.58 -45.88
N LEU A 14 -17.14 27.88 -45.45
CA LEU A 14 -16.09 26.91 -45.17
C LEU A 14 -16.43 26.15 -43.88
N SER A 15 -16.92 24.92 -44.00
CA SER A 15 -17.05 24.00 -42.89
C SER A 15 -15.66 23.52 -42.46
N LEU A 16 -15.16 23.98 -41.31
CA LEU A 16 -13.99 23.44 -40.68
C LEU A 16 -14.30 22.02 -40.15
N PRO A 17 -13.45 21.03 -40.43
CA PRO A 17 -13.64 19.72 -39.85
C PRO A 17 -13.47 19.82 -38.32
N SER A 18 -14.50 19.40 -37.58
CA SER A 18 -14.39 19.20 -36.12
C SER A 18 -13.31 18.14 -35.84
N VAL A 19 -12.18 18.56 -35.27
CA VAL A 19 -11.19 17.65 -34.74
C VAL A 19 -11.86 16.92 -33.56
N GLY A 20 -12.39 15.75 -33.84
CA GLY A 20 -12.86 14.85 -32.80
C GLY A 20 -11.72 14.60 -31.85
N ARG A 21 -11.88 15.02 -30.57
CA ARG A 21 -10.99 14.59 -29.50
C ARG A 21 -11.04 13.08 -29.50
N ALA A 22 -9.94 12.45 -29.87
CA ALA A 22 -9.78 11.02 -29.66
C ALA A 22 -10.04 10.77 -28.17
N GLN A 23 -11.13 10.07 -27.84
CA GLN A 23 -11.35 9.57 -26.50
C GLN A 23 -10.17 8.65 -26.22
N GLY A 24 -9.24 9.09 -25.36
CA GLY A 24 -8.12 8.28 -24.93
C GLY A 24 -8.63 6.94 -24.42
N ALA A 25 -7.91 5.86 -24.72
CA ALA A 25 -8.23 4.55 -24.17
C ALA A 25 -8.48 4.68 -22.65
N PRO A 26 -9.47 3.96 -22.10
CA PRO A 26 -9.79 4.07 -20.67
C PRO A 26 -8.51 3.86 -19.83
N ALA A 27 -8.31 4.72 -18.85
CA ALA A 27 -7.15 4.68 -18.00
C ALA A 27 -7.07 3.31 -17.32
N VAL A 28 -5.98 2.57 -17.58
CA VAL A 28 -5.77 1.28 -16.94
C VAL A 28 -5.16 1.53 -15.57
N ALA A 29 -5.80 1.03 -14.53
CA ALA A 29 -5.27 1.13 -13.17
C ALA A 29 -4.57 -0.16 -12.74
N GLY A 30 -3.53 -0.01 -11.90
CA GLY A 30 -2.76 -1.10 -11.32
C GLY A 30 -2.82 -1.11 -9.79
N VAL A 31 -2.66 -2.28 -9.20
CA VAL A 31 -2.57 -2.47 -7.76
C VAL A 31 -1.39 -3.38 -7.43
N VAL A 32 -0.44 -2.88 -6.65
CA VAL A 32 0.54 -3.75 -5.98
C VAL A 32 -0.10 -4.26 -4.70
N LEU A 33 -0.31 -5.58 -4.59
CA LEU A 33 -1.05 -6.20 -3.49
C LEU A 33 -0.14 -7.10 -2.66
N MET A 34 0.20 -6.67 -1.43
CA MET A 34 1.19 -7.32 -0.58
C MET A 34 0.53 -8.18 0.50
N HIS A 35 1.01 -9.42 0.62
CA HIS A 35 0.56 -10.37 1.64
C HIS A 35 1.00 -9.97 3.06
N GLY A 36 0.38 -10.59 4.07
CA GLY A 36 0.74 -10.46 5.47
C GLY A 36 2.02 -11.20 5.86
N LYS A 37 2.41 -11.05 7.12
CA LYS A 37 3.58 -11.74 7.70
C LYS A 37 3.42 -13.26 7.60
N GLN A 38 4.49 -13.95 7.17
CA GLN A 38 4.55 -15.41 7.00
C GLN A 38 3.63 -16.01 5.93
N ASP A 39 2.93 -15.18 5.21
CA ASP A 39 2.09 -15.57 4.08
C ASP A 39 2.89 -15.50 2.75
N ARG A 40 2.22 -15.59 1.64
CA ARG A 40 2.78 -15.60 0.27
C ARG A 40 1.82 -14.93 -0.71
N ALA A 41 2.30 -14.61 -1.91
CA ALA A 41 1.50 -13.98 -2.97
C ALA A 41 0.24 -14.77 -3.35
N SER A 42 0.30 -16.12 -3.30
CA SER A 42 -0.84 -17.01 -3.56
C SER A 42 -1.68 -17.34 -2.32
N GLY A 43 -1.44 -16.66 -1.20
CA GLY A 43 -2.08 -16.91 0.10
C GLY A 43 -3.40 -16.16 0.28
N LEU A 44 -3.59 -15.60 1.48
CA LEU A 44 -4.84 -15.01 1.94
C LEU A 44 -5.43 -13.95 0.99
N LEU A 45 -4.59 -13.13 0.36
CA LEU A 45 -5.05 -12.06 -0.55
C LEU A 45 -5.29 -12.50 -1.99
N ALA A 46 -4.97 -13.73 -2.37
CA ALA A 46 -5.15 -14.18 -3.75
C ALA A 46 -6.61 -14.11 -4.25
N PRO A 47 -7.65 -14.43 -3.46
CA PRO A 47 -9.04 -14.23 -3.87
C PRO A 47 -9.36 -12.76 -4.15
N LEU A 48 -8.95 -11.83 -3.29
CA LEU A 48 -9.13 -10.38 -3.49
C LEU A 48 -8.42 -9.92 -4.77
N GLY A 49 -7.18 -10.36 -4.99
CA GLY A 49 -6.44 -10.06 -6.22
C GLY A 49 -7.18 -10.49 -7.49
N ARG A 50 -7.79 -11.70 -7.48
CA ARG A 50 -8.63 -12.16 -8.59
C ARG A 50 -9.89 -11.32 -8.78
N THR A 51 -10.54 -10.93 -7.70
CA THR A 51 -11.75 -10.05 -7.74
C THR A 51 -11.40 -8.70 -8.37
N LEU A 52 -10.33 -8.05 -7.91
CA LEU A 52 -9.86 -6.79 -8.47
C LEU A 52 -9.45 -6.93 -9.95
N GLY A 53 -8.73 -8.00 -10.29
CA GLY A 53 -8.33 -8.29 -11.66
C GLY A 53 -9.52 -8.54 -12.61
N GLY A 54 -10.57 -9.20 -12.11
CA GLY A 54 -11.82 -9.43 -12.84
C GLY A 54 -12.57 -8.15 -13.20
N GLN A 55 -12.26 -7.02 -12.54
CA GLN A 55 -12.80 -5.69 -12.85
C GLN A 55 -11.84 -4.85 -13.72
N GLY A 56 -10.86 -5.47 -14.34
CA GLY A 56 -9.95 -4.81 -15.27
C GLY A 56 -8.73 -4.14 -14.63
N LEU A 57 -8.54 -4.26 -13.32
CA LEU A 57 -7.33 -3.78 -12.65
C LEU A 57 -6.15 -4.73 -12.92
N ARG A 58 -4.98 -4.18 -13.18
CA ARG A 58 -3.74 -4.96 -13.27
C ARG A 58 -3.18 -5.22 -11.87
N ILE A 59 -2.97 -6.47 -11.52
CA ILE A 59 -2.49 -6.86 -10.18
C ILE A 59 -1.06 -7.38 -10.30
N ASP A 60 -0.18 -6.85 -9.44
CA ASP A 60 1.11 -7.46 -9.13
C ASP A 60 1.15 -7.80 -7.64
N ALA A 61 1.41 -9.05 -7.32
CA ALA A 61 1.46 -9.54 -5.93
C ALA A 61 2.85 -10.15 -5.67
N PRO A 62 3.84 -9.35 -5.28
CA PRO A 62 5.19 -9.84 -5.03
C PRO A 62 5.26 -10.68 -3.75
N THR A 63 6.21 -11.64 -3.74
CA THR A 63 6.59 -12.33 -2.50
C THR A 63 7.54 -11.44 -1.73
N MET A 64 7.05 -10.85 -0.66
CA MET A 64 7.77 -9.84 0.14
C MET A 64 8.75 -10.48 1.14
N PRO A 65 9.75 -9.72 1.65
CA PRO A 65 10.77 -10.24 2.59
C PRO A 65 10.22 -10.84 3.89
N TRP A 66 9.02 -10.48 4.31
CA TRP A 66 8.33 -11.06 5.48
C TRP A 66 7.53 -12.33 5.15
N ALA A 67 7.65 -12.88 3.94
CA ALA A 67 7.14 -14.21 3.62
C ALA A 67 7.90 -15.28 4.43
N GLY A 68 7.21 -16.37 4.78
CA GLY A 68 7.86 -17.48 5.48
C GLY A 68 9.02 -18.13 4.73
N SER A 69 9.03 -18.04 3.39
CA SER A 69 10.11 -18.53 2.53
C SER A 69 11.33 -17.59 2.44
N ARG A 70 11.20 -16.33 2.88
CA ARG A 70 12.27 -15.32 2.80
C ARG A 70 12.78 -14.90 4.18
N ASP A 71 11.91 -14.87 5.18
CA ASP A 71 12.21 -14.68 6.60
C ASP A 71 13.12 -13.49 6.90
N TYR A 72 12.80 -12.32 6.33
CA TYR A 72 13.55 -11.07 6.47
C TYR A 72 14.98 -11.16 5.89
N ASP A 73 15.10 -11.59 4.65
CA ASP A 73 16.37 -11.73 3.92
C ASP A 73 17.02 -10.41 3.49
N VAL A 74 16.24 -9.31 3.43
CA VAL A 74 16.71 -7.95 3.14
C VAL A 74 16.10 -6.95 4.12
N ASP A 75 16.66 -5.74 4.22
CA ASP A 75 16.15 -4.68 5.08
C ASP A 75 14.87 -4.02 4.55
N TYR A 76 14.21 -3.23 5.40
CA TYR A 76 12.93 -2.62 5.04
C TYR A 76 13.04 -1.58 3.90
N PRO A 77 14.07 -0.73 3.82
CA PRO A 77 14.29 0.12 2.64
C PRO A 77 14.38 -0.67 1.33
N THR A 78 15.07 -1.82 1.33
CA THR A 78 15.15 -2.73 0.18
C THR A 78 13.79 -3.36 -0.14
N ALA A 79 13.00 -3.73 0.88
CA ALA A 79 11.62 -4.18 0.67
C ALA A 79 10.76 -3.12 -0.01
N LEU A 80 10.88 -1.84 0.37
CA LEU A 80 10.20 -0.74 -0.33
C LEU A 80 10.67 -0.58 -1.78
N ALA A 81 11.95 -0.85 -2.08
CA ALA A 81 12.45 -0.87 -3.45
C ALA A 81 11.91 -2.06 -4.27
N GLU A 82 11.60 -3.19 -3.63
CA GLU A 82 10.90 -4.30 -4.30
C GLU A 82 9.45 -3.93 -4.66
N ILE A 83 8.78 -3.14 -3.82
CA ILE A 83 7.46 -2.56 -4.16
C ILE A 83 7.58 -1.62 -5.37
N ASP A 84 8.65 -0.81 -5.45
CA ASP A 84 8.93 0.02 -6.63
C ASP A 84 9.05 -0.80 -7.91
N LYS A 85 9.73 -1.93 -7.87
CA LYS A 85 9.86 -2.83 -9.03
C LYS A 85 8.49 -3.32 -9.49
N ALA A 86 7.63 -3.75 -8.57
CA ALA A 86 6.27 -4.17 -8.87
C ALA A 86 5.42 -3.01 -9.45
N ALA A 87 5.51 -1.82 -8.84
CA ALA A 87 4.85 -0.62 -9.31
C ALA A 87 5.28 -0.23 -10.73
N ASN A 88 6.58 -0.23 -10.99
CA ASN A 88 7.14 0.10 -12.30
C ASN A 88 6.77 -0.94 -13.38
N LYS A 89 6.68 -2.22 -13.02
CA LYS A 89 6.18 -3.27 -13.91
C LYS A 89 4.72 -3.01 -14.32
N LEU A 90 3.86 -2.58 -13.38
CA LEU A 90 2.49 -2.21 -13.69
C LEU A 90 2.41 -0.97 -14.58
N ARG A 91 3.23 0.06 -14.32
CA ARG A 91 3.32 1.26 -15.17
C ARG A 91 3.81 0.91 -16.59
N ALA A 92 4.86 0.10 -16.71
CA ALA A 92 5.36 -0.39 -18.00
C ALA A 92 4.32 -1.22 -18.76
N ALA A 93 3.42 -1.90 -18.03
CA ALA A 93 2.27 -2.60 -18.62
C ALA A 93 1.09 -1.66 -18.95
N GLY A 94 1.24 -0.33 -18.81
CA GLY A 94 0.24 0.67 -19.20
C GLY A 94 -0.67 1.15 -18.07
N ALA A 95 -0.38 0.84 -16.81
CA ALA A 95 -1.12 1.40 -15.69
C ALA A 95 -0.80 2.90 -15.56
N SER A 96 -1.80 3.75 -15.77
CA SER A 96 -1.72 5.22 -15.62
C SER A 96 -2.12 5.70 -14.23
N ARG A 97 -2.77 4.83 -13.44
CA ARG A 97 -3.10 5.01 -12.03
C ARG A 97 -2.59 3.82 -11.23
N LEU A 98 -2.08 4.06 -10.05
CA LEU A 98 -1.48 3.02 -9.21
C LEU A 98 -1.93 3.12 -7.76
N ALA A 99 -2.45 2.01 -7.22
CA ALA A 99 -2.57 1.83 -5.79
C ALA A 99 -1.50 0.88 -5.26
N VAL A 100 -1.10 1.10 -4.02
CA VAL A 100 -0.36 0.11 -3.23
C VAL A 100 -1.20 -0.32 -2.04
N GLY A 101 -1.18 -1.59 -1.71
CA GLY A 101 -1.98 -2.08 -0.61
C GLY A 101 -1.59 -3.47 -0.16
N GLY A 102 -2.23 -3.91 0.89
CA GLY A 102 -1.99 -5.25 1.40
C GLY A 102 -2.69 -5.49 2.72
N GLN A 103 -2.51 -6.68 3.24
CA GLN A 103 -3.05 -7.12 4.52
C GLN A 103 -1.94 -7.19 5.56
N SER A 104 -2.25 -6.84 6.81
CA SER A 104 -1.34 -6.96 7.93
C SER A 104 -0.02 -6.21 7.69
N PHE A 105 1.12 -6.90 7.60
CA PHE A 105 2.39 -6.29 7.26
C PHE A 105 2.38 -5.64 5.87
N GLY A 106 1.66 -6.21 4.90
CA GLY A 106 1.47 -5.60 3.59
C GLY A 106 0.80 -4.22 3.65
N ALA A 107 -0.15 -4.03 4.58
CA ALA A 107 -0.77 -2.73 4.83
C ALA A 107 0.21 -1.73 5.47
N ASN A 108 1.02 -2.19 6.45
CA ASN A 108 2.12 -1.41 7.02
C ASN A 108 3.06 -0.93 5.91
N ALA A 109 3.51 -1.83 5.05
CA ALA A 109 4.44 -1.52 3.97
C ALA A 109 3.82 -0.56 2.92
N ALA A 110 2.53 -0.66 2.65
CA ALA A 110 1.84 0.28 1.76
C ALA A 110 1.84 1.71 2.30
N LEU A 111 1.59 1.88 3.60
CA LEU A 111 1.67 3.18 4.28
C LEU A 111 3.11 3.71 4.32
N ALA A 112 4.10 2.84 4.63
CA ALA A 112 5.50 3.20 4.63
C ALA A 112 6.00 3.60 3.22
N TYR A 113 5.54 2.91 2.19
CA TYR A 113 5.84 3.22 0.80
C TYR A 113 5.32 4.61 0.41
N ALA A 114 4.05 4.91 0.70
CA ALA A 114 3.47 6.22 0.45
C ALA A 114 4.14 7.32 1.30
N GLY A 115 4.41 7.04 2.58
CA GLY A 115 5.10 7.94 3.52
C GLY A 115 6.55 8.24 3.16
N SER A 116 7.19 7.39 2.36
CA SER A 116 8.55 7.64 1.84
C SER A 116 8.60 8.55 0.61
N GLY A 117 7.47 9.13 0.20
CA GLY A 117 7.38 10.09 -0.91
C GLY A 117 7.34 9.45 -2.30
N ARG A 118 7.16 8.12 -2.39
CA ARG A 118 7.01 7.44 -3.66
C ARG A 118 5.64 7.71 -4.28
N GLU A 119 5.59 7.80 -5.60
CA GLU A 119 4.36 8.16 -6.32
C GLU A 119 3.36 7.01 -6.35
N VAL A 120 2.20 7.25 -5.75
CA VAL A 120 1.01 6.39 -5.81
C VAL A 120 -0.24 7.27 -5.82
N ASP A 121 -1.34 6.72 -6.33
CA ASP A 121 -2.63 7.41 -6.40
C ASP A 121 -3.56 7.01 -5.26
N ALA A 122 -3.35 5.85 -4.62
CA ALA A 122 -4.16 5.40 -3.49
C ALA A 122 -3.42 4.37 -2.61
N VAL A 123 -3.84 4.23 -1.35
CA VAL A 123 -3.35 3.22 -0.41
C VAL A 123 -4.50 2.36 0.11
N LEU A 124 -4.31 1.03 0.11
CA LEU A 124 -5.23 0.07 0.73
C LEU A 124 -4.58 -0.55 1.97
N ALA A 125 -4.98 -0.09 3.15
CA ALA A 125 -4.55 -0.63 4.43
C ALA A 125 -5.62 -1.61 4.97
N ILE A 126 -5.44 -2.91 4.67
CA ILE A 126 -6.39 -3.97 5.02
C ILE A 126 -5.91 -4.67 6.29
N ALA A 127 -6.67 -4.59 7.37
CA ALA A 127 -6.29 -5.12 8.69
C ALA A 127 -4.81 -4.86 8.99
N PRO A 128 -4.34 -3.60 9.12
CA PRO A 128 -2.92 -3.30 9.29
C PRO A 128 -2.31 -4.03 10.48
N GLY A 129 -1.06 -4.46 10.33
CA GLY A 129 -0.34 -5.21 11.35
C GLY A 129 1.18 -4.98 11.27
N HIS A 130 1.93 -5.70 12.08
CA HIS A 130 3.33 -5.42 12.38
C HIS A 130 3.48 -4.04 13.03
N LEU A 131 3.46 -4.01 14.36
CA LEU A 131 3.24 -2.80 15.17
C LEU A 131 4.43 -2.55 16.11
N PRO A 132 5.65 -2.29 15.60
CA PRO A 132 6.86 -2.12 16.43
C PRO A 132 6.71 -0.98 17.45
N ASP A 133 5.96 0.07 17.12
CA ASP A 133 5.64 1.17 18.03
C ASP A 133 4.85 0.71 19.27
N LEU A 134 3.96 -0.29 19.11
CA LEU A 134 3.20 -0.89 20.22
C LEU A 134 3.96 -2.01 20.93
N TRP A 135 5.05 -2.52 20.34
CA TRP A 135 5.86 -3.59 20.91
C TRP A 135 7.08 -3.09 21.66
N ARG A 136 7.27 -1.78 21.77
CA ARG A 136 8.43 -1.16 22.43
C ARG A 136 8.73 -1.78 23.79
N ASP A 137 7.70 -2.01 24.61
CA ASP A 137 7.80 -2.52 25.97
C ASP A 137 7.51 -4.03 26.08
N GLN A 138 7.37 -4.73 24.96
CA GLN A 138 7.25 -6.18 24.95
C GLN A 138 8.61 -6.80 25.29
N PRO A 139 8.74 -7.58 26.40
CA PRO A 139 10.04 -7.95 26.94
C PRO A 139 10.97 -8.62 25.92
N ARG A 140 10.45 -9.56 25.12
CA ARG A 140 11.26 -10.28 24.11
C ARG A 140 11.73 -9.35 22.98
N ILE A 141 10.84 -8.49 22.50
CA ILE A 141 11.19 -7.52 21.44
C ILE A 141 12.18 -6.49 21.99
N SER A 142 11.97 -5.97 23.19
CA SER A 142 12.89 -5.03 23.84
C SER A 142 14.30 -5.60 23.97
N VAL A 143 14.45 -6.84 24.44
CA VAL A 143 15.75 -7.54 24.53
C VAL A 143 16.38 -7.71 23.15
N SER A 144 15.59 -8.11 22.15
CA SER A 144 16.08 -8.28 20.78
C SER A 144 16.51 -6.95 20.15
N LEU A 145 15.78 -5.86 20.39
CA LEU A 145 16.15 -4.51 19.95
C LEU A 145 17.45 -4.04 20.58
N GLN A 146 17.57 -4.21 21.90
CA GLN A 146 18.81 -3.87 22.62
C GLN A 146 20.00 -4.65 22.06
N ARG A 147 19.87 -5.96 21.92
CA ARG A 147 20.89 -6.83 21.34
C ARG A 147 21.30 -6.38 19.94
N ALA A 148 20.33 -6.05 19.08
CA ALA A 148 20.62 -5.60 17.72
C ALA A 148 21.40 -4.27 17.72
N ARG A 149 21.04 -3.32 18.59
CA ARG A 149 21.75 -2.04 18.75
C ARG A 149 23.18 -2.25 19.26
N GLU A 150 23.38 -3.11 20.23
CA GLU A 150 24.71 -3.47 20.76
C GLU A 150 25.57 -4.12 19.69
N MET A 151 25.03 -5.03 18.88
CA MET A 151 25.74 -5.64 17.76
C MET A 151 26.18 -4.61 16.73
N ILE A 152 25.32 -3.65 16.39
CA ILE A 152 25.65 -2.57 15.44
C ILE A 152 26.75 -1.67 16.03
N ALA A 153 26.62 -1.26 17.29
CA ALA A 153 27.61 -0.43 17.97
C ALA A 153 29.01 -1.12 18.06
N ALA A 154 29.03 -2.46 18.18
CA ALA A 154 30.25 -3.26 18.16
C ALA A 154 30.76 -3.58 16.72
N GLY A 155 30.27 -2.95 15.68
CA GLY A 155 30.66 -3.19 14.28
C GLY A 155 30.20 -4.52 13.69
N ARG A 156 29.30 -5.25 14.38
CA ARG A 156 28.78 -6.57 13.99
C ARG A 156 27.35 -6.50 13.44
N GLY A 157 26.95 -5.36 12.89
CA GLY A 157 25.58 -5.13 12.38
C GLY A 157 25.16 -6.11 11.29
N ASP A 158 26.08 -6.60 10.50
CA ASP A 158 25.85 -7.54 9.38
C ASP A 158 26.05 -9.01 9.80
N ALA A 159 26.39 -9.27 11.06
CA ALA A 159 26.46 -10.62 11.59
C ALA A 159 25.03 -11.17 11.84
N SER A 160 24.79 -12.41 11.39
CA SER A 160 23.54 -13.11 11.63
C SER A 160 23.38 -13.50 13.10
N ALA A 161 22.22 -13.24 13.66
CA ALA A 161 21.86 -13.62 15.03
C ALA A 161 20.36 -13.99 15.10
N SER A 162 19.96 -14.52 16.26
CA SER A 162 18.56 -14.83 16.54
C SER A 162 17.89 -13.65 17.24
N PHE A 163 16.73 -13.27 16.78
CA PHE A 163 15.88 -12.21 17.34
C PHE A 163 14.43 -12.67 17.46
N ASP A 164 13.69 -12.07 18.35
CA ASP A 164 12.27 -12.42 18.52
C ASP A 164 11.38 -11.57 17.60
N ASP A 165 10.34 -12.23 17.07
CA ASP A 165 9.25 -11.64 16.28
C ASP A 165 7.90 -12.01 16.91
N ILE A 166 6.88 -11.20 16.68
CA ILE A 166 5.51 -11.44 17.10
C ILE A 166 4.62 -11.48 15.87
N ASN A 167 3.85 -12.58 15.74
CA ASN A 167 2.81 -12.71 14.72
C ASN A 167 1.53 -13.24 15.34
N GLN A 168 0.41 -12.55 15.20
CA GLN A 168 -0.90 -12.93 15.78
C GLN A 168 -0.84 -13.20 17.30
N GLY A 169 0.01 -12.45 18.03
CA GLY A 169 0.22 -12.66 19.46
C GLY A 169 1.12 -13.84 19.83
N GLN A 170 1.59 -14.59 18.85
CA GLN A 170 2.56 -15.66 19.04
C GLN A 170 3.98 -15.15 18.81
N SER A 171 4.89 -15.44 19.76
CA SER A 171 6.30 -15.15 19.59
C SER A 171 7.00 -16.26 18.81
N ARG A 172 7.91 -15.90 17.93
CA ARG A 172 8.83 -16.82 17.25
C ARG A 172 10.22 -16.21 17.19
N THR A 173 11.22 -17.04 17.05
CA THR A 173 12.59 -16.60 16.79
C THR A 173 12.84 -16.56 15.27
N ILE A 174 13.40 -15.47 14.80
CA ILE A 174 13.88 -15.29 13.42
C ILE A 174 15.41 -15.20 13.41
N ARG A 175 16.04 -15.61 12.30
CA ARG A 175 17.48 -15.54 12.12
C ARG A 175 17.80 -14.59 10.97
N THR A 176 18.33 -13.41 11.30
CA THR A 176 18.67 -12.36 10.34
C THR A 176 19.85 -11.54 10.87
N THR A 177 20.27 -10.48 10.18
CA THR A 177 21.29 -9.56 10.69
C THR A 177 20.69 -8.51 11.62
N ALA A 178 21.51 -7.93 12.51
CA ALA A 178 21.05 -6.89 13.42
C ALA A 178 20.54 -5.63 12.68
N ARG A 179 21.17 -5.26 11.56
CA ARG A 179 20.70 -4.13 10.72
C ARG A 179 19.34 -4.41 10.09
N ILE A 180 19.15 -5.60 9.53
CA ILE A 180 17.87 -6.01 8.95
C ILE A 180 16.82 -6.02 10.06
N TYR A 181 17.08 -6.64 11.21
CA TYR A 181 16.14 -6.67 12.32
C TYR A 181 15.68 -5.28 12.73
N LEU A 182 16.62 -4.35 13.00
CA LEU A 182 16.27 -2.99 13.38
C LEU A 182 15.48 -2.26 12.31
N SER A 183 15.75 -2.49 11.03
CA SER A 183 15.02 -1.80 9.96
C SER A 183 13.52 -2.07 9.99
N TYR A 184 13.09 -3.22 10.48
CA TYR A 184 11.70 -3.63 10.62
C TYR A 184 11.10 -3.36 12.02
N PHE A 185 11.89 -3.57 13.07
CA PHE A 185 11.39 -3.63 14.44
C PHE A 185 11.69 -2.38 15.28
N ASP A 186 12.43 -1.41 14.75
CA ASP A 186 12.63 -0.15 15.46
C ASP A 186 11.26 0.57 15.61
N PRO A 187 10.81 0.83 16.86
CA PRO A 187 9.54 1.51 17.11
C PRO A 187 9.48 2.93 16.54
N ASP A 188 10.62 3.54 16.28
CA ASP A 188 10.74 4.87 15.69
C ASP A 188 11.16 4.83 14.21
N GLY A 189 11.24 3.61 13.64
CA GLY A 189 11.62 3.36 12.24
C GLY A 189 10.44 3.35 11.25
N LEU A 190 10.74 2.88 10.04
CA LEU A 190 9.75 2.77 8.93
C LEU A 190 8.60 1.80 9.24
N GLY A 191 8.79 0.84 10.14
CA GLY A 191 7.74 -0.08 10.57
C GLY A 191 6.65 0.56 11.43
N SER A 192 6.85 1.77 11.96
CA SER A 192 5.85 2.48 12.75
C SER A 192 4.72 3.01 11.85
N ILE A 193 3.55 2.39 11.94
CA ILE A 193 2.38 2.77 11.13
C ILE A 193 1.96 4.23 11.35
N PRO A 194 1.87 4.75 12.59
CA PRO A 194 1.51 6.14 12.81
C PRO A 194 2.50 7.14 12.19
N ARG A 195 3.81 6.83 12.21
CA ARG A 195 4.84 7.67 11.60
C ARG A 195 4.74 7.64 10.09
N SER A 196 4.57 6.46 9.50
CA SER A 196 4.44 6.26 8.06
C SER A 196 3.19 6.96 7.52
N ALA A 197 2.06 6.88 8.20
CA ALA A 197 0.84 7.60 7.83
C ALA A 197 1.02 9.14 7.89
N ALA A 198 1.63 9.65 8.96
CA ALA A 198 1.92 11.08 9.12
C ALA A 198 2.96 11.61 8.11
N ALA A 199 3.84 10.75 7.62
CA ALA A 199 4.89 11.11 6.66
C ALA A 199 4.40 11.15 5.20
N ILE A 200 3.16 10.78 4.90
CA ILE A 200 2.59 10.89 3.55
C ILE A 200 2.64 12.36 3.11
N PRO A 201 3.36 12.70 2.01
CA PRO A 201 3.74 14.10 1.74
C PRO A 201 2.61 14.97 1.16
N ARG A 202 1.51 14.34 0.73
CA ARG A 202 0.36 15.03 0.12
C ARG A 202 -0.94 14.28 0.40
N PRO A 203 -2.10 14.97 0.36
CA PRO A 203 -3.37 14.27 0.40
C PRO A 203 -3.48 13.22 -0.72
N LEU A 204 -3.79 11.99 -0.36
CA LEU A 204 -4.12 10.91 -1.27
C LEU A 204 -5.18 9.99 -0.66
N PRO A 205 -6.00 9.30 -1.46
CA PRO A 205 -7.00 8.38 -0.95
C PRO A 205 -6.37 7.26 -0.13
N VAL A 206 -6.83 7.06 1.10
CA VAL A 206 -6.47 5.94 1.97
C VAL A 206 -7.71 5.16 2.36
N LEU A 207 -7.79 3.89 1.99
CA LEU A 207 -8.71 2.95 2.62
C LEU A 207 -8.04 2.35 3.84
N TRP A 208 -8.67 2.48 4.99
CA TRP A 208 -8.37 1.68 6.17
C TRP A 208 -9.58 0.80 6.47
N ILE A 209 -9.43 -0.50 6.30
CA ILE A 209 -10.49 -1.46 6.60
C ILE A 209 -9.98 -2.50 7.59
N ILE A 210 -10.73 -2.73 8.66
CA ILE A 210 -10.31 -3.57 9.77
C ILE A 210 -11.50 -4.37 10.32
N GLY A 211 -11.24 -5.58 10.78
CA GLY A 211 -12.25 -6.37 11.47
C GLY A 211 -12.52 -5.86 12.89
N SER A 212 -13.78 -5.78 13.31
CA SER A 212 -14.17 -5.30 14.65
C SER A 212 -13.59 -6.14 15.80
N ASN A 213 -13.23 -7.40 15.52
CA ASN A 213 -12.57 -8.31 16.47
C ASN A 213 -11.03 -8.30 16.32
N ASP A 214 -10.46 -7.46 15.45
CA ASP A 214 -9.02 -7.27 15.38
C ASP A 214 -8.54 -6.49 16.62
N ARG A 215 -7.41 -6.92 17.19
CA ARG A 215 -6.84 -6.24 18.38
C ARG A 215 -6.52 -4.76 18.15
N LEU A 216 -6.22 -4.38 16.92
CA LEU A 216 -5.93 -2.99 16.57
C LEU A 216 -7.22 -2.15 16.43
N ALA A 217 -8.39 -2.75 16.19
CA ALA A 217 -9.65 -2.02 16.04
C ALA A 217 -9.98 -1.16 17.26
N SER A 218 -9.69 -1.66 18.48
CA SER A 218 -9.91 -0.92 19.73
C SER A 218 -9.17 0.41 19.83
N ARG A 219 -8.19 0.66 18.96
CA ARG A 219 -7.44 1.93 18.91
C ARG A 219 -8.08 2.96 18.00
N GLY A 220 -9.06 2.56 17.19
CA GLY A 220 -9.79 3.44 16.30
C GLY A 220 -8.95 4.13 15.23
N ALA A 221 -9.57 5.06 14.54
CA ALA A 221 -8.94 5.84 13.47
C ALA A 221 -7.76 6.71 13.94
N ASP A 222 -7.79 7.18 15.19
CA ASP A 222 -6.79 8.08 15.77
C ASP A 222 -5.41 7.43 15.93
N TYR A 223 -5.34 6.11 15.96
CA TYR A 223 -4.05 5.42 16.05
C TYR A 223 -3.11 5.84 14.90
N ALA A 224 -3.60 5.78 13.68
CA ALA A 224 -2.77 6.09 12.52
C ALA A 224 -3.53 6.67 11.32
N PHE A 225 -4.76 6.21 11.02
CA PHE A 225 -5.52 6.66 9.85
C PHE A 225 -5.71 8.20 9.84
N ALA A 226 -6.10 8.77 10.97
CA ALA A 226 -6.31 10.22 11.12
C ALA A 226 -5.01 11.05 11.06
N LYS A 227 -3.83 10.40 11.07
CA LYS A 227 -2.54 11.07 10.93
C LYS A 227 -2.13 11.28 9.47
N ALA A 228 -2.73 10.54 8.54
CA ALA A 228 -2.51 10.78 7.11
C ALA A 228 -3.16 12.11 6.69
N PRO A 229 -2.58 12.83 5.70
CA PRO A 229 -3.19 14.04 5.16
C PRO A 229 -4.62 13.75 4.67
N ALA A 230 -5.58 14.58 5.10
CA ALA A 230 -6.99 14.38 4.81
C ALA A 230 -7.27 14.41 3.30
N HIS A 231 -8.05 13.44 2.82
CA HIS A 231 -8.49 13.37 1.43
C HIS A 231 -9.98 12.97 1.36
N PRO A 232 -10.81 13.57 0.47
CA PRO A 232 -12.26 13.31 0.44
C PRO A 232 -12.65 11.85 0.18
N LYS A 233 -11.80 11.07 -0.50
CA LYS A 233 -12.01 9.64 -0.75
C LYS A 233 -11.39 8.75 0.34
N SER A 234 -10.71 9.30 1.35
CA SER A 234 -10.19 8.50 2.47
C SER A 234 -11.33 8.01 3.35
N VAL A 235 -11.27 6.74 3.77
CA VAL A 235 -12.32 6.14 4.59
C VAL A 235 -11.74 5.12 5.58
N TYR A 236 -12.27 5.14 6.80
CA TYR A 236 -12.03 4.14 7.84
C TYR A 236 -13.28 3.28 7.95
N ILE A 237 -13.15 1.97 7.79
CA ILE A 237 -14.26 1.01 7.78
C ILE A 237 -13.97 -0.11 8.79
N GLU A 238 -14.93 -0.39 9.65
CA GLU A 238 -14.94 -1.61 10.46
C GLU A 238 -15.92 -2.62 9.88
N VAL A 239 -15.47 -3.87 9.71
CA VAL A 239 -16.29 -4.99 9.26
C VAL A 239 -16.41 -6.05 10.37
N SER A 240 -17.48 -6.83 10.37
CA SER A 240 -17.71 -7.85 11.39
C SER A 240 -16.80 -9.06 11.15
N GLY A 241 -15.63 -9.11 11.78
CA GLY A 241 -14.66 -10.20 11.65
C GLY A 241 -13.37 -9.93 12.38
N GLY A 242 -12.40 -10.82 12.23
CA GLY A 242 -11.06 -10.74 12.80
C GLY A 242 -10.00 -10.29 11.78
N HIS A 243 -8.76 -10.32 12.22
CA HIS A 243 -7.59 -9.90 11.44
C HIS A 243 -7.43 -10.63 10.10
N LEU A 244 -7.68 -11.94 10.09
CA LEU A 244 -7.54 -12.76 8.89
C LEU A 244 -8.79 -12.78 8.03
N ASP A 245 -9.97 -12.48 8.60
CA ASP A 245 -11.25 -12.51 7.90
C ASP A 245 -11.48 -11.24 7.09
N THR A 246 -10.86 -10.13 7.49
CA THR A 246 -11.09 -8.79 6.91
C THR A 246 -10.98 -8.73 5.39
N PRO A 247 -9.99 -9.36 4.71
CA PRO A 247 -9.90 -9.30 3.25
C PRO A 247 -11.06 -9.98 2.53
N ASP A 248 -11.65 -10.99 3.15
CA ASP A 248 -12.78 -11.74 2.58
C ASP A 248 -14.10 -11.05 2.86
N ILE A 249 -14.37 -10.72 4.11
CA ILE A 249 -15.61 -10.05 4.54
C ILE A 249 -15.71 -8.65 3.96
N GLY A 250 -14.59 -7.90 3.89
CA GLY A 250 -14.54 -6.55 3.34
C GLY A 250 -14.35 -6.48 1.82
N ARG A 251 -14.41 -7.60 1.10
CA ARG A 251 -14.04 -7.69 -0.32
C ARG A 251 -14.78 -6.71 -1.21
N ASP A 252 -16.09 -6.60 -1.04
CA ASP A 252 -16.94 -5.74 -1.86
C ASP A 252 -16.66 -4.25 -1.58
N GLU A 253 -16.45 -3.90 -0.32
CA GLU A 253 -16.08 -2.53 0.07
C GLU A 253 -14.70 -2.15 -0.46
N ILE A 254 -13.72 -3.08 -0.37
CA ILE A 254 -12.38 -2.88 -0.91
C ILE A 254 -12.45 -2.68 -2.42
N LEU A 255 -13.19 -3.52 -3.13
CA LEU A 255 -13.37 -3.42 -4.58
C LEU A 255 -14.00 -2.08 -4.96
N LYS A 256 -15.16 -1.76 -4.40
CA LYS A 256 -15.92 -0.54 -4.67
C LYS A 256 -15.05 0.71 -4.44
N TRP A 257 -14.38 0.76 -3.29
CA TRP A 257 -13.51 1.87 -2.96
C TRP A 257 -12.33 1.99 -3.90
N THR A 258 -11.67 0.86 -4.23
CA THR A 258 -10.49 0.85 -5.12
C THR A 258 -10.83 1.39 -6.50
N LEU A 259 -11.96 0.95 -7.08
CA LEU A 259 -12.43 1.46 -8.37
C LEU A 259 -12.71 2.97 -8.31
N ALA A 260 -13.39 3.44 -7.26
CA ALA A 260 -13.69 4.87 -7.08
C ALA A 260 -12.44 5.73 -6.81
N ALA A 261 -11.44 5.19 -6.13
CA ALA A 261 -10.21 5.91 -5.83
C ALA A 261 -9.30 6.07 -7.05
N LEU A 262 -9.32 5.11 -7.97
CA LEU A 262 -8.46 5.06 -9.17
C LEU A 262 -9.16 5.55 -10.46
N ALA A 263 -10.42 5.90 -10.37
CA ALA A 263 -11.20 6.50 -11.47
C ALA A 263 -10.71 7.92 -11.87
#